data_ae9a7626b23e39f1151d29960d81e384
#
_entry.id   ae9a7626b23e39f1151d29960d81e384
#
_cell.length_a   1.000
_cell.length_b   1.000
_cell.length_c   1.000
_cell.angle_alpha   90.00
_cell.angle_beta   90.00
_cell.angle_gamma   90.00
#
_symmetry.space_group_name_H-M   'P 1'
#
loop_
_entity.id
_entity.type
_entity.pdbx_description
1 polymer ?
#
loop_
_entity_poly.entity_id
_entity_poly.type
_entity_poly.pdbx_seq_one_letter_code
_entity_poly.pdbx_strand_id
1 'polypeptide(L)'
;MTAPYQDIFYTSQDGLKLYARDYGDRASPGTPVICLPGLTRNSRDFDTLAEHLADRHRVLCPDFRGRGLSAWCDNWSDYTPVHEMMDTLDLMGAAGVGQGIFIGTSRGGLVTMALAAFRPNVIKAAILNDIGPEVDKRGIERIAGYVGLMEPPATWD
;
A
#
# COMPACT_ATOMS: atom_id res chain seq x y z
N MET A 1 18.59 -12.93 14.16
CA MET A 1 17.11 -13.03 14.12
C MET A 1 16.70 -12.86 12.67
N THR A 2 15.92 -13.77 12.10
CA THR A 2 15.35 -13.63 10.76
C THR A 2 14.32 -12.50 10.80
N ALA A 3 14.24 -11.71 9.72
CA ALA A 3 13.23 -10.67 9.61
C ALA A 3 11.83 -11.28 9.76
N PRO A 4 10.86 -10.59 10.38
CA PRO A 4 9.51 -11.10 10.60
C PRO A 4 8.69 -11.20 9.30
N TYR A 5 9.26 -10.82 8.17
CA TYR A 5 8.64 -10.81 6.83
C TYR A 5 9.60 -11.34 5.77
N GLN A 6 9.05 -11.64 4.61
CA GLN A 6 9.78 -11.93 3.38
C GLN A 6 9.64 -10.75 2.41
N ASP A 7 10.69 -10.44 1.68
CA ASP A 7 10.66 -9.45 0.62
C ASP A 7 9.99 -10.04 -0.64
N ILE A 8 9.02 -9.31 -1.20
CA ILE A 8 8.44 -9.59 -2.51
C ILE A 8 8.84 -8.46 -3.45
N PHE A 9 9.46 -8.82 -4.58
CA PHE A 9 9.59 -7.93 -5.73
C PHE A 9 8.69 -8.45 -6.83
N TYR A 10 7.91 -7.55 -7.43
CA TYR A 10 7.01 -7.86 -8.52
C TYR A 10 7.08 -6.78 -9.60
N THR A 11 6.53 -7.06 -10.76
CA THR A 11 6.55 -6.12 -11.89
C THR A 11 5.13 -5.64 -12.16
N SER A 12 4.93 -4.32 -12.22
CA SER A 12 3.67 -3.72 -12.63
C SER A 12 3.41 -3.90 -14.13
N GLN A 13 2.17 -3.67 -14.57
CA GLN A 13 1.79 -3.78 -15.98
C GLN A 13 2.61 -2.83 -16.89
N ASP A 14 3.05 -1.70 -16.38
CA ASP A 14 3.89 -0.72 -17.08
C ASP A 14 5.40 -0.98 -16.91
N GLY A 15 5.79 -2.11 -16.30
CA GLY A 15 7.17 -2.59 -16.24
C GLY A 15 7.99 -2.09 -15.06
N LEU A 16 7.40 -1.37 -14.09
CA LEU A 16 8.12 -0.95 -12.89
C LEU A 16 8.39 -2.14 -11.97
N LYS A 17 9.59 -2.21 -11.40
CA LYS A 17 9.93 -3.13 -10.32
C LYS A 17 9.41 -2.56 -9.00
N LEU A 18 8.43 -3.21 -8.43
CA LEU A 18 7.77 -2.80 -7.19
C LEU A 18 8.11 -3.77 -6.05
N TYR A 19 7.90 -3.30 -4.83
CA TYR A 19 8.26 -4.00 -3.61
C TYR A 19 7.08 -4.11 -2.63
N ALA A 20 7.04 -5.21 -1.89
CA ALA A 20 6.15 -5.40 -0.75
C ALA A 20 6.81 -6.25 0.33
N ARG A 21 6.36 -6.09 1.58
CA ARG A 21 6.63 -7.00 2.68
C ARG A 21 5.50 -8.02 2.80
N ASP A 22 5.86 -9.29 2.97
CA ASP A 22 4.96 -10.44 3.10
C ASP A 22 5.16 -11.07 4.49
N TYR A 23 4.21 -10.84 5.38
CA TYR A 23 4.24 -11.34 6.75
C TYR A 23 3.32 -12.55 6.92
N GLY A 24 3.69 -13.43 7.85
CA GLY A 24 2.91 -14.59 8.21
C GLY A 24 3.09 -15.77 7.26
N ASP A 25 2.30 -16.81 7.47
CA ASP A 25 2.34 -18.02 6.65
C ASP A 25 1.48 -17.83 5.39
N ARG A 26 2.08 -18.13 4.23
CA ARG A 26 1.37 -18.13 2.93
C ARG A 26 0.25 -19.16 2.87
N ALA A 27 0.32 -20.22 3.67
CA ALA A 27 -0.70 -21.24 3.80
C ALA A 27 -1.73 -20.93 4.90
N SER A 28 -1.65 -19.77 5.55
CA SER A 28 -2.60 -19.36 6.58
C SER A 28 -4.05 -19.50 6.07
N PRO A 29 -4.96 -20.15 6.84
CA PRO A 29 -6.36 -20.26 6.44
C PRO A 29 -7.14 -18.94 6.57
N GLY A 30 -6.56 -17.95 7.23
CA GLY A 30 -7.15 -16.61 7.37
C GLY A 30 -7.16 -15.86 6.03
N THR A 31 -8.19 -15.05 5.83
CA THR A 31 -8.24 -14.17 4.65
C THR A 31 -7.01 -13.24 4.65
N PRO A 32 -6.24 -13.15 3.56
CA PRO A 32 -5.08 -12.26 3.50
C PRO A 32 -5.46 -10.80 3.75
N VAL A 33 -4.57 -10.07 4.40
CA VAL A 33 -4.71 -8.63 4.67
C VAL A 33 -3.75 -7.85 3.79
N ILE A 34 -4.22 -6.78 3.15
CA ILE A 34 -3.42 -5.89 2.32
C ILE A 34 -3.44 -4.51 2.99
N CYS A 35 -2.27 -4.05 3.45
CA CYS A 35 -2.10 -2.77 4.15
C CYS A 35 -1.53 -1.73 3.21
N LEU A 36 -2.34 -0.72 2.84
CA LEU A 36 -1.99 0.31 1.86
C LEU A 36 -1.61 1.62 2.56
N PRO A 37 -0.37 2.14 2.36
CA PRO A 37 0.16 3.27 3.10
C PRO A 37 -0.39 4.63 2.64
N GLY A 38 -0.08 5.66 3.44
CA GLY A 38 -0.34 7.07 3.11
C GLY A 38 0.59 7.61 2.03
N LEU A 39 0.34 8.87 1.60
CA LEU A 39 0.99 9.50 0.44
C LEU A 39 2.52 9.48 0.50
N THR A 40 3.12 9.82 1.62
CA THR A 40 4.58 9.94 1.80
C THR A 40 5.16 8.79 2.61
N ARG A 41 4.38 7.74 2.81
CA ARG A 41 4.70 6.62 3.69
C ARG A 41 5.05 5.36 2.88
N ASN A 42 5.40 4.29 3.57
CA ASN A 42 5.78 3.02 2.96
C ASN A 42 5.35 1.83 3.85
N SER A 43 5.71 0.62 3.46
CA SER A 43 5.35 -0.63 4.13
C SER A 43 5.70 -0.68 5.63
N ARG A 44 6.74 0.06 6.07
CA ARG A 44 7.20 0.07 7.48
C ARG A 44 6.16 0.61 8.45
N ASP A 45 5.24 1.44 7.99
CA ASP A 45 4.17 1.98 8.84
C ASP A 45 3.29 0.89 9.45
N PHE A 46 3.29 -0.28 8.81
CA PHE A 46 2.46 -1.41 9.21
C PHE A 46 3.22 -2.50 9.97
N ASP A 47 4.53 -2.35 10.23
CA ASP A 47 5.34 -3.43 10.83
C ASP A 47 4.69 -4.00 12.10
N THR A 48 4.36 -3.15 13.07
CA THR A 48 3.74 -3.59 14.33
C THR A 48 2.37 -4.23 14.11
N LEU A 49 1.53 -3.67 13.23
CA LEU A 49 0.21 -4.21 12.94
C LEU A 49 0.33 -5.53 12.18
N ALA A 50 1.21 -5.59 11.18
CA ALA A 50 1.40 -6.76 10.35
C ALA A 50 1.95 -7.94 11.18
N GLU A 51 2.92 -7.70 12.07
CA GLU A 51 3.42 -8.72 12.99
C GLU A 51 2.32 -9.27 13.91
N HIS A 52 1.45 -8.39 14.43
CA HIS A 52 0.32 -8.83 15.27
C HIS A 52 -0.72 -9.65 14.49
N LEU A 53 -0.98 -9.32 13.24
CA LEU A 53 -1.94 -10.04 12.39
C LEU A 53 -1.35 -11.34 11.81
N ALA A 54 -0.03 -11.44 11.70
CA ALA A 54 0.69 -12.53 11.04
C ALA A 54 0.44 -13.92 11.67
N ASP A 55 0.04 -13.97 12.94
CA ASP A 55 -0.33 -15.22 13.63
C ASP A 55 -1.57 -15.91 13.02
N ARG A 56 -2.45 -15.14 12.36
CA ARG A 56 -3.74 -15.60 11.84
C ARG A 56 -3.97 -15.34 10.36
N HIS A 57 -3.24 -14.39 9.79
CA HIS A 57 -3.41 -13.90 8.44
C HIS A 57 -2.05 -13.76 7.75
N ARG A 58 -2.00 -14.03 6.47
CA ARG A 58 -0.93 -13.51 5.64
C ARG A 58 -1.15 -12.01 5.44
N VAL A 59 -0.12 -11.18 5.60
CA VAL A 59 -0.24 -9.73 5.50
C VAL A 59 0.73 -9.20 4.43
N LEU A 60 0.21 -8.47 3.45
CA LEU A 60 0.97 -7.84 2.39
C LEU A 60 1.00 -6.32 2.60
N CYS A 61 2.19 -5.75 2.67
CA CYS A 61 2.40 -4.31 2.84
C CYS A 61 3.25 -3.78 1.68
N PRO A 62 2.65 -3.24 0.60
CA PRO A 62 3.41 -2.70 -0.52
C PRO A 62 4.02 -1.33 -0.20
N ASP A 63 5.13 -1.06 -0.87
CA ASP A 63 5.59 0.29 -1.13
C ASP A 63 4.97 0.74 -2.46
N PHE A 64 4.23 1.83 -2.47
CA PHE A 64 3.71 2.38 -3.72
C PHE A 64 4.86 2.83 -4.63
N ARG A 65 4.60 2.91 -5.94
CA ARG A 65 5.56 3.45 -6.92
C ARG A 65 6.20 4.74 -6.41
N GLY A 66 7.52 4.85 -6.53
CA GLY A 66 8.31 5.99 -6.08
C GLY A 66 8.45 6.13 -4.55
N ARG A 67 8.14 5.09 -3.76
CA ARG A 67 8.31 5.09 -2.30
C ARG A 67 9.07 3.84 -1.87
N GLY A 68 9.78 3.96 -0.75
CA GLY A 68 10.49 2.86 -0.13
C GLY A 68 11.47 2.17 -1.09
N LEU A 69 11.27 0.88 -1.32
CA LEU A 69 12.09 0.06 -2.23
C LEU A 69 11.47 -0.13 -3.63
N SER A 70 10.29 0.45 -3.88
CA SER A 70 9.67 0.45 -5.21
C SER A 70 10.34 1.44 -6.14
N ALA A 71 10.45 1.08 -7.43
CA ALA A 71 11.04 1.93 -8.46
C ALA A 71 10.24 3.22 -8.66
N TRP A 72 10.94 4.24 -9.12
CA TRP A 72 10.38 5.51 -9.54
C TRP A 72 9.86 5.41 -10.98
N CYS A 73 8.75 6.09 -11.25
CA CYS A 73 8.25 6.31 -12.59
C CYS A 73 8.74 7.66 -13.11
N ASP A 74 9.25 7.70 -14.33
CA ASP A 74 9.73 8.95 -14.96
C ASP A 74 8.57 9.90 -15.27
N ASN A 75 7.38 9.36 -15.55
CA ASN A 75 6.20 10.15 -15.79
C ASN A 75 5.46 10.46 -14.48
N TRP A 76 5.56 11.70 -14.02
CA TRP A 76 4.92 12.14 -12.79
C TRP A 76 3.38 12.01 -12.81
N SER A 77 2.73 12.01 -13.99
CA SER A 77 1.27 11.87 -14.13
C SER A 77 0.77 10.47 -13.77
N ASP A 78 1.67 9.48 -13.65
CA ASP A 78 1.31 8.10 -13.31
C ASP A 78 1.26 7.86 -11.79
N TYR A 79 1.59 8.86 -10.98
CA TYR A 79 1.44 8.80 -9.52
C TYR A 79 -0.01 9.09 -9.09
N THR A 80 -0.93 8.24 -9.54
CA THR A 80 -2.37 8.39 -9.24
C THR A 80 -2.91 7.22 -8.44
N PRO A 81 -4.03 7.39 -7.68
CA PRO A 81 -4.67 6.27 -6.99
C PRO A 81 -5.08 5.12 -7.93
N VAL A 82 -5.34 5.43 -9.21
CA VAL A 82 -5.71 4.40 -10.21
C VAL A 82 -4.50 3.56 -10.58
N HIS A 83 -3.33 4.16 -10.81
CA HIS A 83 -2.11 3.38 -11.06
C HIS A 83 -1.70 2.56 -9.83
N GLU A 84 -1.76 3.14 -8.64
CA GLU A 84 -1.47 2.43 -7.39
C GLU A 84 -2.47 1.30 -7.10
N MET A 85 -3.73 1.44 -7.57
CA MET A 85 -4.72 0.36 -7.58
C MET A 85 -4.29 -0.79 -8.51
N MET A 86 -3.82 -0.48 -9.71
CA MET A 86 -3.32 -1.47 -10.66
C MET A 86 -2.08 -2.18 -10.11
N ASP A 87 -1.12 -1.44 -9.53
CA ASP A 87 0.05 -2.00 -8.85
C ASP A 87 -0.35 -2.95 -7.70
N THR A 88 -1.41 -2.60 -6.97
CA THR A 88 -1.94 -3.45 -5.88
C THR A 88 -2.53 -4.75 -6.43
N LEU A 89 -3.22 -4.71 -7.57
CA LEU A 89 -3.72 -5.91 -8.24
C LEU A 89 -2.57 -6.78 -8.77
N ASP A 90 -1.51 -6.17 -9.29
CA ASP A 90 -0.31 -6.87 -9.74
C ASP A 90 0.40 -7.57 -8.56
N LEU A 91 0.49 -6.90 -7.40
CA LEU A 91 0.97 -7.52 -6.15
C LEU A 91 0.12 -8.74 -5.77
N MET A 92 -1.20 -8.58 -5.77
CA MET A 92 -2.11 -9.67 -5.42
C MET A 92 -1.92 -10.86 -6.36
N GLY A 93 -1.80 -10.61 -7.66
CA GLY A 93 -1.50 -11.64 -8.66
C GLY A 93 -0.16 -12.33 -8.39
N ALA A 94 0.91 -11.59 -8.19
CA ALA A 94 2.25 -12.10 -7.89
C ALA A 94 2.29 -12.90 -6.58
N ALA A 95 1.51 -12.48 -5.58
CA ALA A 95 1.39 -13.16 -4.29
C ALA A 95 0.42 -14.35 -4.30
N GLY A 96 -0.33 -14.57 -5.39
CA GLY A 96 -1.36 -15.64 -5.48
C GLY A 96 -2.59 -15.35 -4.60
N VAL A 97 -2.92 -14.07 -4.37
CA VAL A 97 -4.04 -13.62 -3.55
C VAL A 97 -5.19 -13.15 -4.43
N GLY A 98 -6.29 -13.89 -4.46
CA GLY A 98 -7.47 -13.53 -5.26
C GLY A 98 -8.42 -12.56 -4.58
N GLN A 99 -8.49 -12.57 -3.25
CA GLN A 99 -9.38 -11.72 -2.45
C GLN A 99 -8.75 -11.44 -1.09
N GLY A 100 -8.93 -10.24 -0.53
CA GLY A 100 -8.35 -9.86 0.74
C GLY A 100 -9.14 -8.84 1.55
N ILE A 101 -8.71 -8.63 2.79
CA ILE A 101 -9.14 -7.54 3.65
C ILE A 101 -8.17 -6.38 3.40
N PHE A 102 -8.70 -5.19 3.07
CA PHE A 102 -7.88 -4.02 2.82
C PHE A 102 -7.87 -3.08 4.02
N ILE A 103 -6.69 -2.63 4.42
CA ILE A 103 -6.51 -1.57 5.42
C ILE A 103 -5.81 -0.41 4.70
N GLY A 104 -6.59 0.60 4.33
CA GLY A 104 -6.10 1.74 3.56
C GLY A 104 -6.02 3.00 4.41
N THR A 105 -4.80 3.53 4.58
CA THR A 105 -4.57 4.77 5.32
C THR A 105 -4.45 5.95 4.36
N SER A 106 -5.28 7.00 4.54
CA SER A 106 -5.21 8.22 3.74
C SER A 106 -5.19 7.92 2.22
N ARG A 107 -4.05 8.10 1.53
CA ARG A 107 -3.84 7.73 0.12
C ARG A 107 -4.21 6.27 -0.15
N GLY A 108 -3.82 5.35 0.72
CA GLY A 108 -4.18 3.92 0.62
C GLY A 108 -5.69 3.68 0.72
N GLY A 109 -6.41 4.54 1.44
CA GLY A 109 -7.87 4.54 1.47
C GLY A 109 -8.48 4.96 0.13
N LEU A 110 -7.90 5.95 -0.58
CA LEU A 110 -8.32 6.30 -1.95
C LEU A 110 -8.11 5.14 -2.93
N VAL A 111 -6.99 4.42 -2.81
CA VAL A 111 -6.72 3.21 -3.59
C VAL A 111 -7.74 2.12 -3.28
N THR A 112 -8.08 1.92 -2.00
CA THR A 112 -9.13 0.97 -1.59
C THR A 112 -10.50 1.34 -2.15
N MET A 113 -10.86 2.63 -2.16
CA MET A 113 -12.11 3.09 -2.78
C MET A 113 -12.10 2.88 -4.30
N ALA A 114 -10.96 3.10 -4.97
CA ALA A 114 -10.83 2.79 -6.40
C ALA A 114 -11.00 1.29 -6.66
N LEU A 115 -10.39 0.41 -5.85
CA LEU A 115 -10.63 -1.04 -5.91
C LEU A 115 -12.11 -1.38 -5.74
N ALA A 116 -12.79 -0.76 -4.78
CA ALA A 116 -14.22 -0.98 -4.55
C ALA A 116 -15.09 -0.58 -5.76
N ALA A 117 -14.68 0.47 -6.47
CA ALA A 117 -15.39 0.95 -7.65
C ALA A 117 -15.13 0.08 -8.90
N PHE A 118 -13.88 -0.33 -9.13
CA PHE A 118 -13.47 -0.99 -10.38
C PHE A 118 -13.30 -2.52 -10.28
N ARG A 119 -13.02 -3.03 -9.07
CA ARG A 119 -12.74 -4.46 -8.81
C ARG A 119 -13.32 -4.93 -7.46
N PRO A 120 -14.63 -4.74 -7.19
CA PRO A 120 -15.23 -5.04 -5.89
C PRO A 120 -15.05 -6.50 -5.45
N ASN A 121 -14.92 -7.40 -6.40
CA ASN A 121 -14.76 -8.84 -6.15
C ASN A 121 -13.43 -9.21 -5.46
N VAL A 122 -12.42 -8.36 -5.49
CA VAL A 122 -11.16 -8.63 -4.77
C VAL A 122 -11.23 -8.24 -3.28
N ILE A 123 -12.27 -7.51 -2.88
CA ILE A 123 -12.43 -7.01 -1.50
C ILE A 123 -13.35 -7.93 -0.71
N LYS A 124 -12.82 -8.53 0.35
CA LYS A 124 -13.61 -9.25 1.35
C LYS A 124 -14.19 -8.31 2.40
N ALA A 125 -13.35 -7.38 2.86
CA ALA A 125 -13.69 -6.31 3.79
C ALA A 125 -12.69 -5.16 3.61
N ALA A 126 -13.06 -3.96 4.06
CA ALA A 126 -12.18 -2.80 4.02
C ALA A 126 -12.25 -2.00 5.31
N ILE A 127 -11.09 -1.50 5.74
CA ILE A 127 -10.94 -0.52 6.82
C ILE A 127 -10.32 0.73 6.18
N LEU A 128 -11.04 1.83 6.24
CA LEU A 128 -10.56 3.15 5.79
C LEU A 128 -10.08 3.91 7.03
N ASN A 129 -8.79 4.17 7.09
CA ASN A 129 -8.16 4.87 8.19
C ASN A 129 -7.75 6.28 7.74
N ASP A 130 -8.19 7.30 8.49
CA ASP A 130 -7.87 8.72 8.26
C ASP A 130 -8.26 9.21 6.84
N ILE A 131 -9.37 8.71 6.33
CA ILE A 131 -9.97 9.13 5.04
C ILE A 131 -11.44 8.72 5.00
N GLY A 132 -12.28 9.54 4.38
CA GLY A 132 -13.69 9.27 4.12
C GLY A 132 -14.04 9.43 2.65
N PRO A 133 -15.30 9.15 2.28
CA PRO A 133 -15.79 9.30 0.90
C PRO A 133 -15.83 10.76 0.43
N GLU A 134 -15.86 11.70 1.37
CA GLU A 134 -15.72 13.13 1.11
C GLU A 134 -14.38 13.61 1.64
N VAL A 135 -13.61 14.26 0.78
CA VAL A 135 -12.29 14.81 1.13
C VAL A 135 -12.42 16.34 1.21
N ASP A 136 -12.12 16.92 2.38
CA ASP A 136 -12.11 18.36 2.57
C ASP A 136 -11.00 19.02 1.73
N LYS A 137 -11.39 19.93 0.83
CA LYS A 137 -10.44 20.66 -0.02
C LYS A 137 -9.38 21.41 0.77
N ARG A 138 -9.74 21.97 1.93
CA ARG A 138 -8.79 22.67 2.82
C ARG A 138 -7.72 21.73 3.35
N GLY A 139 -8.09 20.45 3.62
CA GLY A 139 -7.14 19.41 4.00
C GLY A 139 -6.15 19.13 2.89
N ILE A 140 -6.63 18.99 1.65
CA ILE A 140 -5.76 18.77 0.48
C ILE A 140 -4.83 19.97 0.26
N GLU A 141 -5.36 21.19 0.28
CA GLU A 141 -4.59 22.44 0.11
C GLU A 141 -3.50 22.57 1.17
N ARG A 142 -3.83 22.24 2.42
CA ARG A 142 -2.85 22.22 3.51
C ARG A 142 -1.72 21.21 3.24
N ILE A 143 -2.05 19.98 2.82
CA ILE A 143 -1.06 18.95 2.49
C ILE A 143 -0.18 19.40 1.32
N ALA A 144 -0.79 19.92 0.25
CA ALA A 144 -0.07 20.44 -0.91
C ALA A 144 0.87 21.61 -0.55
N GLY A 145 0.54 22.37 0.48
CA GLY A 145 1.35 23.49 0.95
C GLY A 145 2.65 23.12 1.67
N TYR A 146 2.88 21.85 2.03
CA TYR A 146 4.10 21.42 2.70
C TYR A 146 4.76 20.17 2.08
N VAL A 147 4.00 19.31 1.40
CA VAL A 147 4.57 18.10 0.78
C VAL A 147 5.53 18.50 -0.35
N GLY A 148 6.75 17.99 -0.27
CA GLY A 148 7.82 18.26 -1.23
C GLY A 148 8.53 19.60 -1.05
N LEU A 149 8.15 20.42 -0.05
CA LEU A 149 8.83 21.69 0.24
C LEU A 149 9.86 21.58 1.39
N MET A 150 9.84 20.48 2.15
CA MET A 150 10.79 20.24 3.22
C MET A 150 12.08 19.66 2.64
N GLU A 151 13.22 20.24 3.02
CA GLU A 151 14.50 19.61 2.74
C GLU A 151 14.58 18.26 3.49
N PRO A 152 15.09 17.20 2.82
CA PRO A 152 15.33 15.94 3.50
C PRO A 152 16.26 16.17 4.71
N PRO A 153 15.99 15.58 5.88
CA PRO A 153 16.90 15.68 7.00
C PRO A 153 18.27 15.08 6.63
N ALA A 154 19.34 15.73 7.05
CA ALA A 154 20.70 15.26 6.76
C ALA A 154 21.05 13.96 7.49
N THR A 155 20.38 13.69 8.61
CA THR A 155 20.55 12.48 9.44
C THR A 155 19.18 12.00 9.93
N TRP A 156 19.13 10.79 10.49
CA TRP A 156 17.94 10.22 11.11
C TRP A 156 17.84 10.55 12.62
N ASP A 157 18.76 11.33 13.15
CA ASP A 157 18.83 11.75 14.56
C ASP A 157 18.13 13.10 14.80
#